data_428908c917411a02c306fdf16807130f
#
_entry.id   428908c917411a02c306fdf16807130f
#
_cell.length_a   1.000
_cell.length_b   1.000
_cell.length_c   1.000
_cell.angle_alpha   90.00
_cell.angle_beta   90.00
_cell.angle_gamma   90.00
#
_symmetry.space_group_name_H-M   'P 1'
#
loop_
_entity.id
_entity.type
_entity.pdbx_description
1 polymer ?
#
loop_
_entity_poly.entity_id
_entity_poly.type
_entity_poly.pdbx_seq_one_letter_code
_entity_poly.pdbx_strand_id
1 'polypeptide(L)'
;MRSLGPKVVSYDAPSTEELAARTGRSPAEIIRFDGNTSPRLLPSTRAEALTEELARIHTYPHGGYPRLSEAIASYAGVAPENVVLGAGADDLILLLTRSFAGRGDRVAIANEPTYPLFKIAVWVAGAEVGDDDPALTICCRPNNPTGELGPLPDARPLLVDEAYFEYSGVTAVDQIENEVVVIRTFSKVFGLAGARVGYALAGLDVAAELNRRQHPAPISTLSTALALAALESPPDVRPILEERERFAERLRELGLTPLPSEANFLYVPVDGAEVVSDRLLQQGLVVRPVKGGIRITIRDRADDDRLLDALGPG
;
A
#
# COMPACT_ATOMS: atom_id res chain seq x y z
N MET A 1 9.01 30.99 -15.37
CA MET A 1 8.44 29.86 -14.60
C MET A 1 9.30 29.63 -13.37
N ARG A 2 8.73 29.64 -12.16
CA ARG A 2 9.47 29.18 -10.98
C ARG A 2 9.77 27.70 -11.16
N SER A 3 10.99 27.27 -10.86
CA SER A 3 11.36 25.86 -10.82
C SER A 3 10.36 25.11 -9.93
N LEU A 4 9.83 23.99 -10.41
CA LEU A 4 8.90 23.13 -9.63
C LEU A 4 9.60 22.37 -8.50
N GLY A 5 10.78 22.79 -8.09
CA GLY A 5 11.57 22.16 -7.03
C GLY A 5 12.52 21.07 -7.56
N PRO A 6 13.22 20.34 -6.69
CA PRO A 6 14.15 19.30 -7.09
C PRO A 6 13.40 18.18 -7.84
N LYS A 7 14.09 17.51 -8.77
CA LYS A 7 13.54 16.35 -9.47
C LYS A 7 13.22 15.26 -8.43
N VAL A 8 11.94 15.07 -8.18
CA VAL A 8 11.45 13.93 -7.39
C VAL A 8 11.47 12.71 -8.29
N VAL A 9 11.96 11.59 -7.79
CA VAL A 9 11.92 10.32 -8.51
C VAL A 9 10.44 9.99 -8.78
N SER A 10 10.06 9.92 -10.07
CA SER A 10 8.71 9.51 -10.44
C SER A 10 8.50 8.04 -10.05
N TYR A 11 7.32 7.71 -9.52
CA TYR A 11 6.91 6.32 -9.35
C TYR A 11 6.61 5.75 -10.74
N ASP A 12 7.58 5.07 -11.32
CA ASP A 12 7.40 4.42 -12.62
C ASP A 12 6.77 3.04 -12.42
N ALA A 13 5.60 2.84 -13.02
CA ALA A 13 4.86 1.59 -13.00
C ALA A 13 4.25 1.35 -14.39
N PRO A 14 5.02 0.81 -15.35
CA PRO A 14 4.53 0.56 -16.69
C PRO A 14 3.32 -0.39 -16.68
N SER A 15 2.40 -0.18 -17.62
CA SER A 15 1.21 -1.02 -17.75
C SER A 15 1.57 -2.44 -18.21
N THR A 16 0.66 -3.39 -18.04
CA THR A 16 0.86 -4.76 -18.50
C THR A 16 1.00 -4.79 -20.03
N GLU A 17 0.25 -3.94 -20.74
CA GLU A 17 0.29 -3.78 -22.19
C GLU A 17 1.65 -3.23 -22.66
N GLU A 18 2.20 -2.23 -21.97
CA GLU A 18 3.53 -1.69 -22.26
C GLU A 18 4.63 -2.73 -22.07
N LEU A 19 4.55 -3.52 -20.97
CA LEU A 19 5.51 -4.59 -20.70
C LEU A 19 5.39 -5.73 -21.74
N ALA A 20 4.19 -6.10 -22.11
CA ALA A 20 3.92 -7.08 -23.16
C ALA A 20 4.50 -6.62 -24.51
N ALA A 21 4.28 -5.36 -24.87
CA ALA A 21 4.84 -4.80 -26.11
C ALA A 21 6.39 -4.78 -26.11
N ARG A 22 7.02 -4.47 -24.98
CA ARG A 22 8.49 -4.48 -24.82
C ARG A 22 9.10 -5.87 -24.99
N THR A 23 8.35 -6.93 -24.71
CA THR A 23 8.83 -8.32 -24.75
C THR A 23 8.32 -9.13 -25.93
N GLY A 24 7.41 -8.56 -26.76
CA GLY A 24 6.75 -9.27 -27.85
C GLY A 24 5.77 -10.35 -27.39
N ARG A 25 5.33 -10.30 -26.12
CA ARG A 25 4.36 -11.23 -25.51
C ARG A 25 2.95 -10.67 -25.57
N SER A 26 1.95 -11.52 -25.37
CA SER A 26 0.59 -11.07 -25.10
C SER A 26 0.47 -10.58 -23.65
N PRO A 27 -0.45 -9.64 -23.32
CA PRO A 27 -0.69 -9.22 -21.95
C PRO A 27 -1.04 -10.38 -20.99
N ALA A 28 -1.67 -11.44 -21.48
CA ALA A 28 -2.03 -12.62 -20.69
C ALA A 28 -0.80 -13.47 -20.27
N GLU A 29 0.33 -13.31 -20.93
CA GLU A 29 1.57 -14.02 -20.58
C GLU A 29 2.43 -13.24 -19.57
N ILE A 30 2.01 -12.03 -19.19
CA ILE A 30 2.74 -11.19 -18.22
C ILE A 30 2.18 -11.45 -16.82
N ILE A 31 3.04 -11.93 -15.92
CA ILE A 31 2.72 -12.17 -14.51
C ILE A 31 3.36 -11.07 -13.67
N ARG A 32 2.52 -10.36 -12.88
CA ARG A 32 2.91 -9.18 -12.09
C ARG A 32 3.22 -9.57 -10.65
N PHE A 33 4.50 -9.55 -10.27
CA PHE A 33 5.00 -9.71 -8.88
C PHE A 33 5.45 -8.37 -8.27
N ASP A 34 5.19 -7.26 -8.94
CA ASP A 34 5.73 -5.95 -8.60
C ASP A 34 4.77 -5.04 -7.83
N GLY A 35 3.46 -5.38 -7.79
CA GLY A 35 2.40 -4.47 -7.30
C GLY A 35 1.99 -4.66 -5.84
N ASN A 36 2.42 -5.73 -5.17
CA ASN A 36 1.92 -6.14 -3.85
C ASN A 36 0.38 -6.21 -3.80
N THR A 37 -0.24 -6.62 -4.90
CA THR A 37 -1.68 -6.80 -5.02
C THR A 37 -2.06 -8.25 -4.84
N SER A 38 -3.28 -8.49 -4.32
CA SER A 38 -3.82 -9.85 -4.20
C SER A 38 -3.93 -10.50 -5.59
N PRO A 39 -3.52 -11.77 -5.76
CA PRO A 39 -3.72 -12.50 -7.01
C PRO A 39 -5.19 -12.89 -7.26
N ARG A 40 -6.05 -12.75 -6.25
CA ARG A 40 -7.44 -13.18 -6.32
C ARG A 40 -8.28 -12.22 -7.15
N LEU A 41 -9.10 -12.79 -8.03
CA LEU A 41 -10.16 -12.06 -8.72
C LEU A 41 -11.23 -11.60 -7.73
N LEU A 42 -11.96 -10.54 -8.08
CA LEU A 42 -13.10 -10.08 -7.32
C LEU A 42 -14.17 -11.20 -7.26
N PRO A 43 -14.66 -11.59 -6.07
CA PRO A 43 -15.83 -12.48 -6.00
C PRO A 43 -17.03 -11.89 -6.73
N SER A 44 -17.87 -12.75 -7.33
CA SER A 44 -19.09 -12.34 -8.04
C SER A 44 -20.03 -11.49 -7.17
N THR A 45 -20.13 -11.79 -5.88
CA THR A 45 -20.90 -11.02 -4.89
C THR A 45 -20.49 -9.56 -4.81
N ARG A 46 -19.21 -9.25 -5.02
CA ARG A 46 -18.72 -7.85 -5.06
C ARG A 46 -19.08 -7.16 -6.37
N ALA A 47 -19.16 -7.89 -7.48
CA ALA A 47 -19.61 -7.34 -8.76
C ALA A 47 -21.11 -6.98 -8.72
N GLU A 48 -21.92 -7.76 -8.02
CA GLU A 48 -23.37 -7.50 -7.85
C GLU A 48 -23.61 -6.20 -7.07
N ALA A 49 -22.81 -5.90 -6.06
CA ALA A 49 -22.90 -4.66 -5.29
C ALA A 49 -22.75 -3.38 -6.14
N LEU A 50 -22.11 -3.46 -7.31
CA LEU A 50 -21.93 -2.34 -8.22
C LEU A 50 -23.20 -2.02 -9.03
N THR A 51 -24.09 -2.97 -9.24
CA THR A 51 -25.23 -2.81 -10.16
C THR A 51 -26.17 -1.67 -9.74
N GLU A 52 -26.50 -1.60 -8.45
CA GLU A 52 -27.34 -0.53 -7.90
C GLU A 52 -26.63 0.84 -7.94
N GLU A 53 -25.33 0.86 -7.65
CA GLU A 53 -24.56 2.11 -7.63
C GLU A 53 -24.32 2.67 -9.04
N LEU A 54 -24.21 1.82 -10.07
CA LEU A 54 -24.14 2.26 -11.46
C LEU A 54 -25.36 3.09 -11.87
N ALA A 55 -26.55 2.75 -11.39
CA ALA A 55 -27.76 3.53 -11.66
C ALA A 55 -27.71 4.95 -11.04
N ARG A 56 -26.89 5.14 -10.01
CA ARG A 56 -26.75 6.42 -9.27
C ARG A 56 -25.45 7.17 -9.56
N ILE A 57 -24.63 6.68 -10.51
CA ILE A 57 -23.30 7.26 -10.81
C ILE A 57 -23.35 8.74 -11.21
N HIS A 58 -24.50 9.26 -11.64
CA HIS A 58 -24.73 10.65 -12.01
C HIS A 58 -24.88 11.59 -10.79
N THR A 59 -24.92 11.07 -9.55
CA THR A 59 -25.04 11.84 -8.32
C THR A 59 -23.77 11.82 -7.50
N TYR A 60 -23.50 12.90 -6.76
CA TYR A 60 -22.45 12.89 -5.73
C TYR A 60 -22.87 12.02 -4.54
N PRO A 61 -21.90 11.47 -3.76
CA PRO A 61 -22.19 10.79 -2.50
C PRO A 61 -22.63 11.80 -1.43
N HIS A 62 -23.89 12.23 -1.48
CA HIS A 62 -24.45 13.20 -0.56
C HIS A 62 -24.52 12.66 0.88
N GLY A 63 -24.19 13.51 1.88
CA GLY A 63 -24.22 13.14 3.29
C GLY A 63 -22.99 12.37 3.79
N GLY A 64 -21.93 12.31 3.00
CA GLY A 64 -20.70 11.61 3.36
C GLY A 64 -20.84 10.08 3.20
N TYR A 65 -20.15 9.32 4.05
CA TYR A 65 -20.04 7.86 3.94
C TYR A 65 -20.35 7.15 5.26
N PRO A 66 -21.47 7.42 5.95
CA PRO A 66 -21.71 6.92 7.31
C PRO A 66 -21.64 5.39 7.41
N ARG A 67 -22.25 4.68 6.48
CA ARG A 67 -22.23 3.20 6.45
C ARG A 67 -20.82 2.64 6.30
N LEU A 68 -19.97 3.27 5.46
CA LEU A 68 -18.58 2.81 5.29
C LEU A 68 -17.75 3.14 6.52
N SER A 69 -17.92 4.33 7.12
CA SER A 69 -17.24 4.70 8.37
C SER A 69 -17.61 3.77 9.52
N GLU A 70 -18.90 3.43 9.67
CA GLU A 70 -19.40 2.46 10.66
C GLU A 70 -18.79 1.06 10.45
N ALA A 71 -18.77 0.58 9.19
CA ALA A 71 -18.20 -0.73 8.86
C ALA A 71 -16.69 -0.80 9.13
N ILE A 72 -15.95 0.24 8.76
CA ILE A 72 -14.51 0.35 9.05
C ILE A 72 -14.26 0.45 10.55
N ALA A 73 -15.04 1.25 11.27
CA ALA A 73 -14.93 1.41 12.71
C ALA A 73 -15.14 0.07 13.43
N SER A 74 -16.19 -0.67 13.04
CA SER A 74 -16.43 -2.03 13.54
C SER A 74 -15.28 -2.98 13.22
N TYR A 75 -14.72 -2.93 12.01
CA TYR A 75 -13.58 -3.75 11.60
C TYR A 75 -12.30 -3.42 12.36
N ALA A 76 -12.06 -2.14 12.64
CA ALA A 76 -10.86 -1.65 13.31
C ALA A 76 -10.98 -1.58 14.85
N GLY A 77 -12.17 -1.75 15.42
CA GLY A 77 -12.40 -1.67 16.86
C GLY A 77 -12.36 -0.24 17.41
N VAL A 78 -12.81 0.76 16.64
CA VAL A 78 -12.83 2.18 17.03
C VAL A 78 -14.22 2.78 16.84
N ALA A 79 -14.42 4.05 17.21
CA ALA A 79 -15.66 4.78 16.89
C ALA A 79 -15.68 5.27 15.44
N PRO A 80 -16.86 5.44 14.80
CA PRO A 80 -16.96 5.96 13.43
C PRO A 80 -16.33 7.36 13.25
N GLU A 81 -16.32 8.16 14.30
CA GLU A 81 -15.75 9.49 14.35
C GLU A 81 -14.20 9.49 14.29
N ASN A 82 -13.56 8.37 14.59
CA ASN A 82 -12.12 8.19 14.43
C ASN A 82 -11.70 7.93 12.98
N VAL A 83 -12.66 7.71 12.05
CA VAL A 83 -12.39 7.29 10.67
C VAL A 83 -12.29 8.48 9.74
N VAL A 84 -11.20 8.53 8.96
CA VAL A 84 -11.01 9.47 7.85
C VAL A 84 -10.85 8.66 6.57
N LEU A 85 -11.72 8.88 5.60
CA LEU A 85 -11.71 8.16 4.33
C LEU A 85 -10.85 8.87 3.28
N GLY A 86 -10.27 8.14 2.33
CA GLY A 86 -9.47 8.72 1.25
C GLY A 86 -9.38 7.85 0.00
N ALA A 87 -8.93 8.45 -1.09
CA ALA A 87 -8.72 7.78 -2.38
C ALA A 87 -7.49 6.85 -2.35
N GLY A 88 -7.48 5.90 -1.42
CA GLY A 88 -6.36 5.01 -1.10
C GLY A 88 -5.42 5.61 -0.06
N ALA A 89 -4.45 4.80 0.40
CA ALA A 89 -3.44 5.25 1.36
C ALA A 89 -2.62 6.44 0.82
N ASP A 90 -2.38 6.50 -0.48
CA ASP A 90 -1.58 7.56 -1.11
C ASP A 90 -2.19 8.95 -0.91
N ASP A 91 -3.50 9.08 -1.08
CA ASP A 91 -4.24 10.33 -0.83
C ASP A 91 -4.15 10.75 0.64
N LEU A 92 -4.31 9.78 1.55
CA LEU A 92 -4.22 10.02 2.98
C LEU A 92 -2.81 10.41 3.43
N ILE A 93 -1.77 9.79 2.89
CA ILE A 93 -0.38 10.18 3.14
C ILE A 93 -0.15 11.65 2.75
N LEU A 94 -0.63 12.07 1.57
CA LEU A 94 -0.54 13.44 1.12
C LEU A 94 -1.36 14.40 2.01
N LEU A 95 -2.60 14.03 2.37
CA LEU A 95 -3.45 14.82 3.25
C LEU A 95 -2.81 15.03 4.61
N LEU A 96 -2.36 13.94 5.24
CA LEU A 96 -1.76 13.95 6.57
C LEU A 96 -0.46 14.75 6.58
N THR A 97 0.46 14.48 5.66
CA THR A 97 1.74 15.17 5.63
C THR A 97 1.55 16.69 5.51
N ARG A 98 0.69 17.16 4.59
CA ARG A 98 0.41 18.61 4.44
C ARG A 98 -0.46 19.20 5.56
N SER A 99 -1.07 18.36 6.40
CA SER A 99 -1.85 18.84 7.56
C SER A 99 -0.98 19.08 8.77
N PHE A 100 0.08 18.30 8.93
CA PHE A 100 1.02 18.39 10.05
C PHE A 100 2.28 19.21 9.73
N ALA A 101 2.70 19.24 8.46
CA ALA A 101 3.93 19.91 8.06
C ALA A 101 3.73 20.83 6.86
N GLY A 102 4.51 21.90 6.78
CA GLY A 102 4.52 22.91 5.75
C GLY A 102 5.91 23.50 5.51
N ARG A 103 5.94 24.70 4.95
CA ARG A 103 7.20 25.37 4.58
C ARG A 103 8.02 25.73 5.82
N GLY A 104 9.25 25.20 5.88
CA GLY A 104 10.20 25.41 6.97
C GLY A 104 10.17 24.30 8.01
N ASP A 105 9.19 23.40 7.94
CA ASP A 105 9.11 22.24 8.81
C ASP A 105 9.96 21.08 8.30
N ARG A 106 10.31 20.17 9.22
CA ARG A 106 10.94 18.90 8.90
C ARG A 106 10.00 17.73 9.15
N VAL A 107 10.17 16.67 8.36
CA VAL A 107 9.46 15.41 8.53
C VAL A 107 10.49 14.27 8.59
N ALA A 108 10.45 13.53 9.69
CA ALA A 108 11.26 12.34 9.84
C ALA A 108 10.62 11.16 9.08
N ILE A 109 11.42 10.35 8.40
CA ILE A 109 10.99 9.12 7.74
C ILE A 109 11.77 7.97 8.34
N ALA A 110 11.08 7.14 9.13
CA ALA A 110 11.66 5.96 9.75
C ALA A 110 11.82 4.80 8.75
N ASN A 111 12.77 3.89 9.06
CA ASN A 111 12.97 2.61 8.37
C ASN A 111 13.34 2.73 6.88
N GLU A 112 14.21 3.65 6.51
CA GLU A 112 14.72 3.72 5.14
C GLU A 112 15.65 2.52 4.80
N PRO A 113 15.56 1.95 3.57
CA PRO A 113 14.69 2.35 2.47
C PRO A 113 13.22 2.01 2.75
N THR A 114 12.31 2.93 2.36
CA THR A 114 10.88 2.77 2.57
C THR A 114 10.06 3.28 1.37
N TYR A 115 8.74 3.38 1.50
CA TYR A 115 7.84 3.74 0.42
C TYR A 115 8.15 5.15 -0.14
N PRO A 116 8.47 5.28 -1.44
CA PRO A 116 8.94 6.55 -2.02
C PRO A 116 7.96 7.71 -1.90
N LEU A 117 6.65 7.43 -1.81
CA LEU A 117 5.63 8.47 -1.69
C LEU A 117 5.80 9.32 -0.43
N PHE A 118 6.39 8.82 0.64
CA PHE A 118 6.63 9.64 1.84
C PHE A 118 7.49 10.85 1.53
N LYS A 119 8.59 10.68 0.80
CA LYS A 119 9.44 11.80 0.36
C LYS A 119 8.70 12.75 -0.60
N ILE A 120 7.87 12.20 -1.48
CA ILE A 120 7.03 13.00 -2.38
C ILE A 120 6.03 13.83 -1.57
N ALA A 121 5.38 13.25 -0.57
CA ALA A 121 4.42 13.92 0.30
C ALA A 121 5.06 15.07 1.10
N VAL A 122 6.26 14.85 1.65
CA VAL A 122 7.04 15.89 2.34
C VAL A 122 7.35 17.03 1.40
N TRP A 123 7.82 16.74 0.19
CA TRP A 123 8.09 17.76 -0.81
C TRP A 123 6.82 18.52 -1.24
N VAL A 124 5.68 17.82 -1.46
CA VAL A 124 4.39 18.45 -1.82
C VAL A 124 3.86 19.35 -0.70
N ALA A 125 4.13 19.00 0.56
CA ALA A 125 3.83 19.84 1.71
C ALA A 125 4.70 21.13 1.77
N GLY A 126 5.81 21.15 1.03
CA GLY A 126 6.80 22.24 1.09
C GLY A 126 7.78 22.09 2.25
N ALA A 127 7.76 20.96 2.95
CA ALA A 127 8.65 20.62 4.05
C ALA A 127 9.94 19.95 3.55
N GLU A 128 10.86 19.69 4.47
CA GLU A 128 12.12 18.99 4.22
C GLU A 128 12.17 17.67 4.99
N VAL A 129 12.85 16.66 4.43
CA VAL A 129 13.13 15.40 5.17
C VAL A 129 14.26 15.67 6.18
N GLY A 130 14.03 15.33 7.45
CA GLY A 130 15.01 15.50 8.50
C GLY A 130 14.50 15.07 9.87
N ASP A 131 15.42 14.64 10.74
CA ASP A 131 15.12 14.05 12.06
C ASP A 131 15.26 15.03 13.23
N ASP A 132 15.72 16.26 12.96
CA ASP A 132 15.94 17.30 13.96
C ASP A 132 14.64 18.09 14.19
N ASP A 133 13.99 17.90 15.33
CA ASP A 133 12.71 18.50 15.73
C ASP A 133 11.59 18.36 14.66
N PRO A 134 11.25 17.14 14.24
CA PRO A 134 10.32 16.94 13.14
C PRO A 134 8.86 17.27 13.55
N ALA A 135 8.15 18.02 12.70
CA ALA A 135 6.73 18.29 12.84
C ALA A 135 5.85 17.05 12.65
N LEU A 136 6.40 16.03 12.02
CA LEU A 136 5.76 14.73 11.80
C LEU A 136 6.82 13.65 11.64
N THR A 137 6.60 12.47 12.20
CA THR A 137 7.35 11.26 11.88
C THR A 137 6.47 10.31 11.07
N ILE A 138 7.01 9.72 10.00
CA ILE A 138 6.32 8.74 9.14
C ILE A 138 7.02 7.40 9.26
N CYS A 139 6.24 6.33 9.48
CA CYS A 139 6.71 4.96 9.57
C CYS A 139 5.84 4.03 8.73
N CYS A 140 6.44 3.14 7.93
CA CYS A 140 5.74 2.07 7.23
C CYS A 140 5.91 0.75 8.00
N ARG A 141 4.82 0.10 8.40
CA ARG A 141 4.88 -1.04 9.32
C ARG A 141 3.75 -2.06 9.08
N PRO A 142 4.03 -3.23 8.45
CA PRO A 142 5.31 -3.70 7.88
C PRO A 142 5.89 -2.80 6.80
N ASN A 143 7.22 -2.71 6.75
CA ASN A 143 7.91 -1.79 5.86
C ASN A 143 7.91 -2.26 4.39
N ASN A 144 7.71 -1.36 3.48
CA ASN A 144 7.86 -1.58 2.05
C ASN A 144 9.13 -0.81 1.57
N PRO A 145 10.20 -1.48 1.09
CA PRO A 145 10.16 -2.77 0.41
C PRO A 145 10.64 -3.97 1.22
N THR A 146 11.10 -3.84 2.46
CA THR A 146 11.79 -4.92 3.19
C THR A 146 10.85 -6.00 3.75
N GLY A 147 9.59 -5.66 4.02
CA GLY A 147 8.63 -6.56 4.67
C GLY A 147 8.76 -6.64 6.19
N GLU A 148 9.78 -6.01 6.77
CA GLU A 148 10.09 -6.10 8.19
C GLU A 148 9.06 -5.37 9.06
N LEU A 149 8.76 -5.98 10.21
CA LEU A 149 7.97 -5.37 11.28
C LEU A 149 8.91 -4.71 12.29
N GLY A 150 9.42 -3.52 11.95
CA GLY A 150 10.30 -2.77 12.84
C GLY A 150 9.58 -2.26 14.12
N PRO A 151 10.33 -1.71 15.08
CA PRO A 151 9.74 -1.06 16.25
C PRO A 151 8.89 0.14 15.86
N LEU A 152 7.87 0.43 16.67
CA LEU A 152 7.09 1.65 16.52
C LEU A 152 7.92 2.83 17.04
N PRO A 153 8.11 3.93 16.27
CA PRO A 153 8.79 5.12 16.78
C PRO A 153 8.07 5.75 17.96
N ASP A 154 8.83 6.28 18.93
CA ASP A 154 8.30 7.01 20.08
C ASP A 154 7.95 8.48 19.77
N ALA A 155 8.47 9.02 18.67
CA ALA A 155 8.23 10.40 18.24
C ALA A 155 6.75 10.67 17.95
N ARG A 156 6.29 11.87 18.29
CA ARG A 156 4.92 12.35 18.06
C ARG A 156 4.95 13.76 17.46
N PRO A 157 4.02 14.11 16.56
CA PRO A 157 2.99 13.25 15.92
C PRO A 157 3.59 12.13 15.07
N LEU A 158 2.92 10.98 15.00
CA LEU A 158 3.37 9.81 14.25
C LEU A 158 2.31 9.34 13.24
N LEU A 159 2.70 9.20 11.97
CA LEU A 159 1.92 8.54 10.94
C LEU A 159 2.46 7.12 10.75
N VAL A 160 1.60 6.12 10.92
CA VAL A 160 1.92 4.70 10.70
C VAL A 160 1.16 4.21 9.48
N ASP A 161 1.89 3.89 8.41
CA ASP A 161 1.32 3.22 7.24
C ASP A 161 1.26 1.71 7.49
N GLU A 162 0.06 1.21 7.76
CA GLU A 162 -0.28 -0.19 8.00
C GLU A 162 -0.92 -0.84 6.76
N ALA A 163 -0.48 -0.51 5.56
CA ALA A 163 -1.04 -1.07 4.33
C ALA A 163 -0.98 -2.61 4.26
N TYR A 164 -0.17 -3.24 5.10
CA TYR A 164 0.00 -4.70 5.19
C TYR A 164 -0.44 -5.28 6.54
N PHE A 165 -1.23 -4.54 7.31
CA PHE A 165 -1.69 -4.90 8.65
C PHE A 165 -2.30 -6.31 8.72
N GLU A 166 -3.14 -6.67 7.76
CA GLU A 166 -3.87 -7.94 7.77
C GLU A 166 -2.94 -9.17 7.68
N TYR A 167 -1.72 -9.00 7.16
CA TYR A 167 -0.73 -10.07 7.06
C TYR A 167 0.11 -10.21 8.35
N SER A 168 0.35 -9.11 9.06
CA SER A 168 1.13 -9.11 10.31
C SER A 168 0.28 -9.31 11.56
N GLY A 169 -0.97 -8.86 11.52
CA GLY A 169 -1.85 -8.78 12.70
C GLY A 169 -1.41 -7.75 13.75
N VAL A 170 -0.36 -6.97 13.49
CA VAL A 170 0.21 -6.00 14.45
C VAL A 170 -0.20 -4.59 14.07
N THR A 171 -0.74 -3.84 15.03
CA THR A 171 -1.28 -2.49 14.81
C THR A 171 -0.86 -1.50 15.90
N ALA A 172 -0.94 -0.21 15.56
CA ALA A 172 -0.81 0.92 16.49
C ALA A 172 -2.15 1.62 16.78
N VAL A 173 -3.28 0.98 16.44
CA VAL A 173 -4.63 1.57 16.63
C VAL A 173 -4.93 1.89 18.09
N ASP A 174 -4.41 1.14 19.05
CA ASP A 174 -4.52 1.41 20.48
C ASP A 174 -3.84 2.71 20.93
N GLN A 175 -3.06 3.34 20.08
CA GLN A 175 -2.32 4.58 20.38
C GLN A 175 -2.87 5.82 19.67
N ILE A 176 -3.98 5.75 18.95
CA ILE A 176 -4.50 6.88 18.14
C ILE A 176 -4.82 8.13 18.99
N GLU A 177 -5.15 7.97 20.27
CA GLU A 177 -5.38 9.10 21.18
C GLU A 177 -4.07 9.78 21.63
N ASN A 178 -2.90 9.20 21.31
CA ASN A 178 -1.57 9.70 21.65
C ASN A 178 -0.87 10.31 20.41
N GLU A 179 -1.57 11.06 19.59
CA GLU A 179 -1.08 11.71 18.37
C GLU A 179 -0.47 10.70 17.35
N VAL A 180 -1.01 9.48 17.33
CA VAL A 180 -0.72 8.48 16.31
C VAL A 180 -1.86 8.47 15.31
N VAL A 181 -1.53 8.49 14.01
CA VAL A 181 -2.48 8.30 12.93
C VAL A 181 -2.10 7.04 12.17
N VAL A 182 -3.00 6.08 12.10
CA VAL A 182 -2.82 4.81 11.38
C VAL A 182 -3.50 4.90 10.03
N ILE A 183 -2.78 4.58 8.95
CA ILE A 183 -3.35 4.48 7.58
C ILE A 183 -3.46 3.00 7.20
N ARG A 184 -4.60 2.64 6.60
CA ARG A 184 -4.86 1.32 6.00
C ARG A 184 -5.48 1.46 4.61
N THR A 185 -5.50 0.37 3.86
CA THR A 185 -5.94 0.39 2.46
C THR A 185 -6.70 -0.87 2.07
N PHE A 186 -7.66 -0.72 1.17
CA PHE A 186 -8.31 -1.86 0.51
C PHE A 186 -7.50 -2.40 -0.69
N SER A 187 -6.36 -1.79 -1.01
CA SER A 187 -5.56 -2.15 -2.18
C SER A 187 -4.84 -3.49 -2.07
N LYS A 188 -4.59 -3.99 -0.84
CA LYS A 188 -3.74 -5.17 -0.60
C LYS A 188 -4.59 -6.42 -0.36
N VAL A 189 -4.85 -6.78 0.89
CA VAL A 189 -5.58 -8.00 1.23
C VAL A 189 -6.96 -8.08 0.57
N PHE A 190 -7.67 -6.97 0.51
CA PHE A 190 -9.03 -6.93 -0.07
C PHE A 190 -9.06 -7.01 -1.60
N GLY A 191 -7.91 -6.89 -2.30
CA GLY A 191 -7.81 -6.99 -3.75
C GLY A 191 -8.47 -5.83 -4.52
N LEU A 192 -8.62 -4.67 -3.88
CA LEU A 192 -9.32 -3.50 -4.43
C LEU A 192 -8.36 -2.35 -4.84
N ALA A 193 -7.16 -2.68 -5.30
CA ALA A 193 -6.17 -1.68 -5.69
C ALA A 193 -6.69 -0.67 -6.72
N GLY A 194 -7.49 -1.13 -7.69
CA GLY A 194 -8.12 -0.29 -8.73
C GLY A 194 -9.30 0.54 -8.22
N ALA A 195 -9.92 0.17 -7.09
CA ALA A 195 -11.05 0.91 -6.52
C ALA A 195 -10.62 2.20 -5.80
N ARG A 196 -9.34 2.33 -5.47
CA ARG A 196 -8.78 3.50 -4.78
C ARG A 196 -9.55 3.84 -3.50
N VAL A 197 -9.54 2.95 -2.52
CA VAL A 197 -10.13 3.17 -1.18
C VAL A 197 -9.07 2.92 -0.12
N GLY A 198 -8.97 3.85 0.81
CA GLY A 198 -8.18 3.75 2.03
C GLY A 198 -8.85 4.50 3.17
N TYR A 199 -8.34 4.33 4.36
CA TYR A 199 -8.81 5.03 5.54
C TYR A 199 -7.67 5.30 6.51
N ALA A 200 -7.81 6.40 7.25
CA ALA A 200 -6.99 6.66 8.42
C ALA A 200 -7.82 6.54 9.70
N LEU A 201 -7.17 6.17 10.77
CA LEU A 201 -7.70 6.06 12.12
C LEU A 201 -6.91 7.01 13.01
N ALA A 202 -7.60 7.93 13.69
CA ALA A 202 -6.98 8.97 14.50
C ALA A 202 -7.86 9.30 15.72
N GLY A 203 -7.29 9.94 16.73
CA GLY A 203 -8.05 10.52 17.83
C GLY A 203 -9.09 11.52 17.33
N LEU A 204 -10.17 11.71 18.08
CA LEU A 204 -11.37 12.45 17.63
C LEU A 204 -11.06 13.84 17.08
N ASP A 205 -10.21 14.62 17.76
CA ASP A 205 -9.88 15.99 17.34
C ASP A 205 -9.08 16.00 16.04
N VAL A 206 -8.12 15.07 15.90
CA VAL A 206 -7.30 14.91 14.70
C VAL A 206 -8.16 14.45 13.53
N ALA A 207 -9.01 13.45 13.72
CA ALA A 207 -9.91 12.93 12.69
C ALA A 207 -10.88 14.03 12.19
N ALA A 208 -11.47 14.81 13.12
CA ALA A 208 -12.34 15.92 12.79
C ALA A 208 -11.61 17.00 11.96
N GLU A 209 -10.36 17.33 12.32
CA GLU A 209 -9.57 18.31 11.58
C GLU A 209 -9.18 17.80 10.19
N LEU A 210 -8.79 16.55 10.05
CA LEU A 210 -8.48 15.94 8.76
C LEU A 210 -9.70 15.91 7.83
N ASN A 211 -10.87 15.55 8.36
CA ASN A 211 -12.12 15.57 7.58
C ASN A 211 -12.50 16.98 7.11
N ARG A 212 -12.17 18.05 7.87
CA ARG A 212 -12.34 19.44 7.42
C ARG A 212 -11.38 19.86 6.31
N ARG A 213 -10.18 19.28 6.26
CA ARG A 213 -9.13 19.61 5.28
C ARG A 213 -9.24 18.80 3.99
N GLN A 214 -10.03 17.74 4.03
CA GLN A 214 -10.22 16.85 2.87
C GLN A 214 -11.17 17.48 1.85
N HIS A 215 -11.05 17.11 0.59
CA HIS A 215 -12.05 17.51 -0.42
C HIS A 215 -13.39 16.78 -0.20
N PRO A 216 -14.54 17.38 -0.62
CA PRO A 216 -15.87 16.96 -0.16
C PRO A 216 -16.30 15.53 -0.51
N ALA A 217 -15.73 14.92 -1.55
CA ALA A 217 -16.11 13.58 -2.02
C ALA A 217 -14.86 12.78 -2.41
N PRO A 218 -14.06 12.32 -1.41
CA PRO A 218 -12.79 11.65 -1.67
C PRO A 218 -12.93 10.30 -2.36
N ILE A 219 -14.07 9.63 -2.22
CA ILE A 219 -14.29 8.27 -2.73
C ILE A 219 -15.55 8.25 -3.60
N SER A 220 -15.51 7.51 -4.72
CA SER A 220 -16.70 7.30 -5.57
C SER A 220 -17.71 6.36 -4.89
N THR A 221 -18.98 6.46 -5.30
CA THR A 221 -20.03 5.56 -4.81
C THR A 221 -19.74 4.10 -5.16
N LEU A 222 -19.18 3.83 -6.34
CA LEU A 222 -18.77 2.48 -6.75
C LEU A 222 -17.67 1.92 -5.85
N SER A 223 -16.68 2.73 -5.53
CA SER A 223 -15.59 2.35 -4.62
C SER A 223 -16.11 2.09 -3.21
N THR A 224 -17.08 2.89 -2.75
CA THR A 224 -17.74 2.70 -1.45
C THR A 224 -18.47 1.36 -1.38
N ALA A 225 -19.25 1.02 -2.42
CA ALA A 225 -19.97 -0.26 -2.49
C ALA A 225 -19.02 -1.47 -2.48
N LEU A 226 -17.92 -1.39 -3.22
CA LEU A 226 -16.88 -2.43 -3.21
C LEU A 226 -16.22 -2.60 -1.83
N ALA A 227 -15.92 -1.50 -1.16
CA ALA A 227 -15.30 -1.54 0.16
C ALA A 227 -16.26 -2.13 1.22
N LEU A 228 -17.54 -1.75 1.20
CA LEU A 228 -18.57 -2.33 2.07
C LEU A 228 -18.69 -3.84 1.86
N ALA A 229 -18.86 -4.29 0.62
CA ALA A 229 -18.94 -5.72 0.30
C ALA A 229 -17.66 -6.49 0.66
N ALA A 230 -16.49 -5.82 0.66
CA ALA A 230 -15.24 -6.42 1.08
C ALA A 230 -15.16 -6.63 2.60
N LEU A 231 -15.70 -5.70 3.39
CA LEU A 231 -15.73 -5.79 4.86
C LEU A 231 -16.74 -6.82 5.37
N GLU A 232 -17.81 -7.12 4.61
CA GLU A 232 -18.75 -8.19 4.96
C GLU A 232 -18.10 -9.58 4.96
N SER A 233 -17.04 -9.77 4.16
CA SER A 233 -16.30 -11.04 4.08
C SER A 233 -14.80 -10.76 3.90
N PRO A 234 -14.08 -10.41 4.97
CA PRO A 234 -12.64 -10.18 4.91
C PRO A 234 -11.91 -11.42 4.41
N PRO A 235 -10.89 -11.25 3.54
CA PRO A 235 -10.14 -12.37 2.99
C PRO A 235 -9.35 -13.14 4.06
N ASP A 236 -9.29 -14.47 3.90
CA ASP A 236 -8.35 -15.30 4.67
C ASP A 236 -6.93 -15.10 4.13
N VAL A 237 -6.02 -14.66 5.00
CA VAL A 237 -4.61 -14.40 4.66
C VAL A 237 -3.72 -15.64 4.77
N ARG A 238 -4.17 -16.70 5.48
CA ARG A 238 -3.37 -17.89 5.76
C ARG A 238 -2.74 -18.51 4.52
N PRO A 239 -3.45 -18.68 3.38
CA PRO A 239 -2.84 -19.25 2.17
C PRO A 239 -1.66 -18.42 1.63
N ILE A 240 -1.71 -17.11 1.76
CA ILE A 240 -0.61 -16.22 1.33
C ILE A 240 0.57 -16.31 2.31
N LEU A 241 0.30 -16.40 3.61
CA LEU A 241 1.36 -16.55 4.62
C LEU A 241 2.09 -17.91 4.46
N GLU A 242 1.34 -18.99 4.28
CA GLU A 242 1.90 -20.33 4.04
C GLU A 242 2.74 -20.37 2.75
N GLU A 243 2.24 -19.75 1.68
CA GLU A 243 2.97 -19.68 0.41
C GLU A 243 4.21 -18.80 0.52
N ARG A 244 4.16 -17.69 1.28
CA ARG A 244 5.32 -16.83 1.54
C ARG A 244 6.45 -17.61 2.20
N GLU A 245 6.15 -18.39 3.23
CA GLU A 245 7.17 -19.20 3.91
C GLU A 245 7.75 -20.26 2.98
N ARG A 246 6.89 -21.00 2.25
CA ARG A 246 7.34 -21.97 1.26
C ARG A 246 8.25 -21.32 0.20
N PHE A 247 7.83 -20.20 -0.35
CA PHE A 247 8.58 -19.48 -1.38
C PHE A 247 9.94 -18.99 -0.84
N ALA A 248 9.98 -18.50 0.39
CA ALA A 248 11.21 -18.09 1.06
C ALA A 248 12.20 -19.28 1.24
N GLU A 249 11.69 -20.47 1.61
CA GLU A 249 12.51 -21.70 1.72
C GLU A 249 13.08 -22.10 0.35
N ARG A 250 12.25 -22.09 -0.69
CA ARG A 250 12.69 -22.39 -2.06
C ARG A 250 13.76 -21.41 -2.57
N LEU A 251 13.62 -20.12 -2.26
CA LEU A 251 14.66 -19.14 -2.59
C LEU A 251 15.99 -19.43 -1.88
N ARG A 252 15.96 -19.88 -0.61
CA ARG A 252 17.17 -20.27 0.13
C ARG A 252 17.83 -21.50 -0.49
N GLU A 253 17.06 -22.48 -0.96
CA GLU A 253 17.57 -23.64 -1.70
C GLU A 253 18.28 -23.25 -3.01
N LEU A 254 17.86 -22.15 -3.64
CA LEU A 254 18.52 -21.56 -4.81
C LEU A 254 19.75 -20.69 -4.44
N GLY A 255 20.12 -20.61 -3.16
CA GLY A 255 21.25 -19.81 -2.68
C GLY A 255 20.94 -18.32 -2.50
N LEU A 256 19.66 -17.91 -2.59
CA LEU A 256 19.21 -16.56 -2.33
C LEU A 256 18.87 -16.38 -0.85
N THR A 257 18.93 -15.14 -0.35
CA THR A 257 18.71 -14.83 1.09
C THR A 257 17.58 -13.82 1.25
N PRO A 258 16.30 -14.23 1.13
CA PRO A 258 15.18 -13.31 1.36
C PRO A 258 15.20 -12.81 2.79
N LEU A 259 14.87 -11.53 3.00
CA LEU A 259 14.65 -10.99 4.34
C LEU A 259 13.36 -11.58 4.96
N PRO A 260 13.30 -11.69 6.30
CA PRO A 260 12.04 -11.99 6.98
C PRO A 260 10.98 -10.94 6.63
N SER A 261 9.75 -11.38 6.40
CA SER A 261 8.67 -10.47 6.00
C SER A 261 7.37 -10.77 6.74
N GLU A 262 6.69 -9.72 7.16
CA GLU A 262 5.35 -9.74 7.72
C GLU A 262 4.31 -9.14 6.75
N ALA A 263 4.66 -9.05 5.45
CA ALA A 263 3.80 -8.58 4.39
C ALA A 263 3.46 -9.68 3.37
N ASN A 264 2.79 -9.34 2.28
CA ASN A 264 2.49 -10.25 1.17
C ASN A 264 3.57 -10.26 0.07
N PHE A 265 4.80 -9.98 0.42
CA PHE A 265 5.94 -9.97 -0.48
C PHE A 265 7.23 -10.33 0.26
N LEU A 266 8.26 -10.68 -0.49
CA LEU A 266 9.62 -10.84 0.01
C LEU A 266 10.54 -9.80 -0.64
N TYR A 267 11.50 -9.31 0.13
CA TYR A 267 12.66 -8.59 -0.37
C TYR A 267 13.84 -9.56 -0.45
N VAL A 268 14.45 -9.64 -1.63
CA VAL A 268 15.58 -10.53 -1.88
C VAL A 268 16.78 -9.67 -2.28
N PRO A 269 17.82 -9.56 -1.43
CA PRO A 269 19.06 -8.92 -1.80
C PRO A 269 19.69 -9.62 -3.02
N VAL A 270 19.98 -8.86 -4.06
CA VAL A 270 20.69 -9.35 -5.26
C VAL A 270 21.52 -8.25 -5.87
N ASP A 271 22.71 -8.58 -6.34
CA ASP A 271 23.51 -7.65 -7.13
C ASP A 271 22.89 -7.49 -8.53
N GLY A 272 22.89 -6.25 -9.03
CA GLY A 272 22.35 -5.98 -10.36
C GLY A 272 20.84 -6.20 -10.46
N ALA A 273 20.07 -5.76 -9.47
CA ALA A 273 18.61 -5.92 -9.40
C ALA A 273 17.87 -5.57 -10.71
N GLU A 274 18.31 -4.53 -11.43
CA GLU A 274 17.74 -4.14 -12.71
C GLU A 274 17.99 -5.21 -13.78
N VAL A 275 19.21 -5.78 -13.83
CA VAL A 275 19.57 -6.85 -14.78
C VAL A 275 18.74 -8.11 -14.51
N VAL A 276 18.56 -8.46 -13.24
CA VAL A 276 17.70 -9.59 -12.85
C VAL A 276 16.26 -9.34 -13.26
N SER A 277 15.75 -8.13 -12.99
CA SER A 277 14.38 -7.73 -13.37
C SER A 277 14.18 -7.78 -14.90
N ASP A 278 15.12 -7.28 -15.68
CA ASP A 278 15.05 -7.30 -17.16
C ASP A 278 15.09 -8.73 -17.70
N ARG A 279 15.94 -9.61 -17.15
CA ARG A 279 15.99 -11.04 -17.50
C ARG A 279 14.67 -11.75 -17.25
N LEU A 280 14.05 -11.50 -16.09
CA LEU A 280 12.76 -12.06 -15.74
C LEU A 280 11.64 -11.52 -16.62
N LEU A 281 11.67 -10.21 -16.93
CA LEU A 281 10.71 -9.58 -17.83
C LEU A 281 10.72 -10.23 -19.22
N GLN A 282 11.88 -10.60 -19.77
CA GLN A 282 11.94 -11.33 -21.04
C GLN A 282 11.22 -12.68 -21.00
N GLN A 283 11.01 -13.22 -19.81
CA GLN A 283 10.22 -14.45 -19.58
C GLN A 283 8.74 -14.16 -19.21
N GLY A 284 8.33 -12.88 -19.23
CA GLY A 284 6.99 -12.46 -18.84
C GLY A 284 6.77 -12.34 -17.33
N LEU A 285 7.85 -12.38 -16.51
CA LEU A 285 7.78 -12.33 -15.06
C LEU A 285 8.27 -10.95 -14.57
N VAL A 286 7.38 -10.18 -13.95
CA VAL A 286 7.64 -8.80 -13.56
C VAL A 286 7.84 -8.69 -12.06
N VAL A 287 9.08 -8.49 -11.62
CA VAL A 287 9.43 -8.18 -10.23
C VAL A 287 9.73 -6.69 -10.06
N ARG A 288 9.79 -6.20 -8.83
CA ARG A 288 10.13 -4.80 -8.54
C ARG A 288 11.61 -4.65 -8.19
N PRO A 289 12.46 -4.11 -9.07
CA PRO A 289 13.81 -3.74 -8.66
C PRO A 289 13.74 -2.59 -7.65
N VAL A 290 14.50 -2.70 -6.60
CA VAL A 290 14.64 -1.70 -5.53
C VAL A 290 16.10 -1.62 -5.12
N LYS A 291 16.48 -0.55 -4.41
CA LYS A 291 17.89 -0.38 -4.01
C LYS A 291 18.41 -1.61 -3.27
N GLY A 292 19.41 -2.28 -3.84
CA GLY A 292 20.11 -3.43 -3.25
C GLY A 292 19.42 -4.78 -3.42
N GLY A 293 18.33 -4.89 -4.21
CA GLY A 293 17.65 -6.16 -4.41
C GLY A 293 16.36 -6.06 -5.23
N ILE A 294 15.60 -7.11 -5.20
CA ILE A 294 14.27 -7.18 -5.83
C ILE A 294 13.20 -7.44 -4.77
N ARG A 295 12.03 -6.84 -4.95
CA ARG A 295 10.83 -7.14 -4.18
C ARG A 295 9.89 -8.01 -5.02
N ILE A 296 9.42 -9.10 -4.44
CA ILE A 296 8.60 -10.13 -5.08
C ILE A 296 7.29 -10.26 -4.32
N THR A 297 6.16 -9.93 -4.94
CA THR A 297 4.82 -10.17 -4.39
C THR A 297 4.52 -11.67 -4.39
N ILE A 298 4.01 -12.22 -3.28
CA ILE A 298 3.54 -13.60 -3.20
C ILE A 298 2.22 -13.73 -3.95
N ARG A 299 2.15 -14.73 -4.81
CA ARG A 299 0.97 -15.03 -5.63
C ARG A 299 0.38 -16.39 -5.28
N ASP A 300 -0.16 -17.09 -6.26
CA ASP A 300 -0.48 -18.51 -6.11
C ASP A 300 0.75 -19.37 -6.43
N ARG A 301 0.70 -20.62 -5.96
CA ARG A 301 1.80 -21.56 -6.08
C ARG A 301 2.30 -21.77 -7.51
N ALA A 302 1.40 -21.78 -8.49
CA ALA A 302 1.77 -22.03 -9.88
C ALA A 302 2.58 -20.86 -10.48
N ASP A 303 2.17 -19.62 -10.20
CA ASP A 303 2.90 -18.44 -10.61
C ASP A 303 4.25 -18.33 -9.88
N ASP A 304 4.26 -18.62 -8.57
CA ASP A 304 5.46 -18.57 -7.73
C ASP A 304 6.48 -19.64 -8.14
N ASP A 305 6.06 -20.86 -8.48
CA ASP A 305 6.95 -21.91 -9.00
C ASP A 305 7.58 -21.51 -10.35
N ARG A 306 6.82 -20.86 -11.24
CA ARG A 306 7.38 -20.33 -12.50
C ARG A 306 8.47 -19.29 -12.26
N LEU A 307 8.30 -18.44 -11.25
CA LEU A 307 9.33 -17.45 -10.90
C LEU A 307 10.56 -18.13 -10.28
N LEU A 308 10.39 -19.14 -9.43
CA LEU A 308 11.49 -19.93 -8.87
C LEU A 308 12.31 -20.62 -9.96
N ASP A 309 11.64 -21.25 -10.94
CA ASP A 309 12.32 -21.88 -12.07
C ASP A 309 13.16 -20.87 -12.87
N ALA A 310 12.64 -19.66 -13.07
CA ALA A 310 13.34 -18.60 -13.78
C ALA A 310 14.49 -17.94 -12.97
N LEU A 311 14.46 -18.04 -11.63
CA LEU A 311 15.52 -17.55 -10.74
C LEU A 311 16.63 -18.58 -10.54
N GLY A 312 16.36 -19.85 -10.80
CA GLY A 312 17.34 -20.93 -10.70
C GLY A 312 18.54 -20.75 -11.61
N PRO A 313 19.61 -21.52 -11.40
CA PRO A 313 20.76 -21.52 -12.29
C PRO A 313 20.31 -21.96 -13.70
N GLY A 314 20.48 -21.04 -14.68
CA GLY A 314 20.27 -21.34 -16.10
C GLY A 314 21.37 -22.20 -16.67
#